data_2990b4ecaeec69c1437a75fbffb7feb2
#
_entry.id   2990b4ecaeec69c1437a75fbffb7feb2
#
_cell.length_a   1.000
_cell.length_b   1.000
_cell.length_c   1.000
_cell.angle_alpha   90.00
_cell.angle_beta   90.00
_cell.angle_gamma   90.00
#
_symmetry.space_group_name_H-M   'P 1'
#
loop_
_entity.id
_entity.type
_entity.pdbx_description
1 polymer ?
#
loop_
_entity_poly.entity_id
_entity_poly.type
_entity_poly.pdbx_seq_one_letter_code
_entity_poly.pdbx_strand_id
1 'polypeptide(L)'
;MTQNVVIIDTSCANISSVKFAIERLGYAVTISRDPQLVLAADKLFLPGVGTASEAMKNLTERDLIELVKRVEKPLLGICLGMQLLGKLSEEKGQKADEIVQCLGLVDGEVRLLQTGDLPLPHMGWNTVQVKEGHPLFNGIEPDAYFYFVHSFAMPVGDYTIAQCEYGQPFSAAIQAGNYYGVQFHPERSSKAGARLIQNFLEL
;
A
#
# COMPACT_ATOMS: atom_id res chain seq x y z
N MET A 1 -19.18 15.44 9.88
CA MET A 1 -19.04 15.70 8.44
C MET A 1 -18.67 14.41 7.73
N THR A 2 -19.33 14.13 6.64
CA THR A 2 -19.04 12.95 5.82
C THR A 2 -17.82 13.24 4.94
N GLN A 3 -16.77 12.42 5.05
CA GLN A 3 -15.63 12.44 4.15
C GLN A 3 -16.00 11.76 2.83
N ASN A 4 -15.44 12.25 1.74
CA ASN A 4 -15.44 11.55 0.46
C ASN A 4 -14.25 10.59 0.42
N VAL A 5 -14.54 9.30 0.59
CA VAL A 5 -13.54 8.25 0.55
C VAL A 5 -13.66 7.50 -0.78
N VAL A 6 -12.58 7.42 -1.54
CA VAL A 6 -12.56 6.77 -2.85
C VAL A 6 -11.50 5.67 -2.87
N ILE A 7 -11.89 4.48 -3.31
CA ILE A 7 -10.96 3.44 -3.73
C ILE A 7 -10.78 3.58 -5.23
N ILE A 8 -9.54 3.77 -5.67
CA ILE A 8 -9.22 3.85 -7.10
C ILE A 8 -9.48 2.49 -7.75
N ASP A 9 -10.34 2.47 -8.76
CA ASP A 9 -10.74 1.24 -9.44
C ASP A 9 -9.65 0.77 -10.40
N THR A 10 -8.78 -0.09 -9.89
CA THR A 10 -7.75 -0.79 -10.65
C THR A 10 -8.20 -2.16 -11.14
N SER A 11 -9.45 -2.54 -10.85
CA SER A 11 -10.03 -3.86 -11.13
C SER A 11 -9.27 -5.01 -10.45
N CYS A 12 -8.57 -4.75 -9.34
CA CYS A 12 -7.89 -5.82 -8.61
C CYS A 12 -8.87 -6.60 -7.71
N ALA A 13 -8.50 -7.84 -7.41
CA ALA A 13 -9.38 -8.79 -6.71
C ALA A 13 -9.72 -8.40 -5.27
N ASN A 14 -8.87 -7.61 -4.59
CA ASN A 14 -9.07 -7.29 -3.16
C ASN A 14 -9.80 -5.97 -2.90
N ILE A 15 -10.30 -5.29 -3.92
CA ILE A 15 -11.04 -4.02 -3.78
C ILE A 15 -12.21 -4.19 -2.81
N SER A 16 -12.99 -5.26 -2.95
CA SER A 16 -14.14 -5.52 -2.07
C SER A 16 -13.75 -5.69 -0.61
N SER A 17 -12.64 -6.37 -0.33
CA SER A 17 -12.16 -6.57 1.03
C SER A 17 -11.78 -5.24 1.71
N VAL A 18 -11.12 -4.35 0.97
CA VAL A 18 -10.77 -3.00 1.44
C VAL A 18 -12.03 -2.17 1.66
N LYS A 19 -12.99 -2.22 0.71
CA LYS A 19 -14.28 -1.54 0.84
C LYS A 19 -15.00 -1.94 2.12
N PHE A 20 -15.15 -3.24 2.36
CA PHE A 20 -15.85 -3.74 3.55
C PHE A 20 -15.13 -3.33 4.84
N ALA A 21 -13.79 -3.33 4.86
CA ALA A 21 -13.04 -2.87 6.02
C ALA A 21 -13.30 -1.39 6.34
N ILE A 22 -13.40 -0.54 5.34
CA ILE A 22 -13.72 0.89 5.50
C ILE A 22 -15.17 1.06 5.96
N GLU A 23 -16.11 0.35 5.35
CA GLU A 23 -17.53 0.42 5.70
C GLU A 23 -17.80 -0.02 7.13
N ARG A 24 -17.10 -1.05 7.62
CA ARG A 24 -17.21 -1.49 9.02
C ARG A 24 -16.82 -0.41 10.03
N LEU A 25 -16.01 0.58 9.62
CA LEU A 25 -15.64 1.73 10.45
C LEU A 25 -16.68 2.86 10.40
N GLY A 26 -17.75 2.69 9.64
CA GLY A 26 -18.84 3.66 9.53
C GLY A 26 -18.68 4.67 8.40
N TYR A 27 -17.76 4.43 7.48
CA TYR A 27 -17.53 5.32 6.33
C TYR A 27 -18.21 4.77 5.09
N ALA A 28 -18.84 5.65 4.31
CA ALA A 28 -19.26 5.32 2.94
C ALA A 28 -18.04 5.43 2.02
N VAL A 29 -17.92 4.51 1.07
CA VAL A 29 -16.81 4.49 0.14
C VAL A 29 -17.31 4.33 -1.29
N THR A 30 -16.68 5.06 -2.22
CA THR A 30 -16.95 4.97 -3.66
C THR A 30 -15.76 4.31 -4.35
N ILE A 31 -16.06 3.35 -5.21
CA ILE A 31 -15.05 2.73 -6.09
C ILE A 31 -15.16 3.44 -7.43
N SER A 32 -14.10 4.12 -7.87
CA SER A 32 -14.16 4.90 -9.10
C SER A 32 -12.78 5.12 -9.71
N ARG A 33 -12.76 5.33 -11.01
CA ARG A 33 -11.62 5.84 -11.78
C ARG A 33 -11.95 7.14 -12.50
N ASP A 34 -13.10 7.73 -12.22
CA ASP A 34 -13.46 9.04 -12.75
C ASP A 34 -12.53 10.10 -12.18
N PRO A 35 -11.80 10.86 -13.04
CA PRO A 35 -10.89 11.89 -12.58
C PRO A 35 -11.51 12.93 -11.64
N GLN A 36 -12.76 13.32 -11.87
CA GLN A 36 -13.46 14.29 -11.02
C GLN A 36 -13.68 13.74 -9.61
N LEU A 37 -14.13 12.49 -9.49
CA LEU A 37 -14.37 11.85 -8.20
C LEU A 37 -13.07 11.57 -7.46
N VAL A 38 -12.04 11.10 -8.17
CA VAL A 38 -10.72 10.81 -7.58
C VAL A 38 -10.07 12.08 -7.03
N LEU A 39 -10.05 13.15 -7.81
CA LEU A 39 -9.41 14.41 -7.39
C LEU A 39 -10.22 15.19 -6.35
N ALA A 40 -11.52 14.96 -6.25
CA ALA A 40 -12.39 15.57 -5.24
C ALA A 40 -12.43 14.78 -3.91
N ALA A 41 -11.85 13.57 -3.87
CA ALA A 41 -11.86 12.74 -2.67
C ALA A 41 -11.00 13.35 -1.55
N ASP A 42 -11.47 13.16 -0.29
CA ASP A 42 -10.72 13.58 0.90
C ASP A 42 -9.65 12.55 1.28
N LYS A 43 -9.95 11.28 1.08
CA LYS A 43 -9.03 10.15 1.31
C LYS A 43 -9.14 9.16 0.17
N LEU A 44 -8.00 8.62 -0.24
CA LEU A 44 -7.93 7.69 -1.36
C LEU A 44 -7.18 6.42 -0.96
N PHE A 45 -7.61 5.31 -1.54
CA PHE A 45 -6.96 4.00 -1.39
C PHE A 45 -6.53 3.49 -2.76
N LEU A 46 -5.30 3.02 -2.84
CA LEU A 46 -4.76 2.35 -4.03
C LEU A 46 -4.48 0.89 -3.67
N PRO A 47 -5.45 0.00 -3.85
CA PRO A 47 -5.23 -1.43 -3.61
C PRO A 47 -4.43 -2.03 -4.76
N GLY A 48 -3.82 -3.19 -4.52
CA GLY A 48 -3.12 -3.90 -5.57
C GLY A 48 -2.77 -5.32 -5.13
N VAL A 49 -3.01 -6.26 -6.02
CA VAL A 49 -2.60 -7.66 -5.89
C VAL A 49 -2.09 -8.15 -7.25
N GLY A 50 -1.27 -9.19 -7.25
CA GLY A 50 -0.66 -9.73 -8.45
C GLY A 50 0.76 -9.21 -8.65
N THR A 51 1.19 -9.09 -9.89
CA THR A 51 2.55 -8.66 -10.24
C THR A 51 2.60 -7.17 -10.55
N ALA A 52 3.75 -6.55 -10.30
CA ALA A 52 3.97 -5.14 -10.63
C ALA A 52 3.79 -4.87 -12.13
N SER A 53 4.23 -5.80 -12.98
CA SER A 53 4.11 -5.69 -14.43
C SER A 53 2.65 -5.60 -14.88
N GLU A 54 1.80 -6.51 -14.40
CA GLU A 54 0.37 -6.51 -14.72
C GLU A 54 -0.34 -5.28 -14.17
N ALA A 55 0.02 -4.89 -12.93
CA ALA A 55 -0.59 -3.72 -12.31
C ALA A 55 -0.26 -2.42 -13.05
N MET A 56 1.00 -2.23 -13.46
CA MET A 56 1.39 -1.06 -14.24
C MET A 56 0.73 -1.04 -15.62
N LYS A 57 0.59 -2.20 -16.24
CA LYS A 57 -0.17 -2.33 -17.49
C LYS A 57 -1.62 -1.92 -17.31
N ASN A 58 -2.27 -2.40 -16.24
CA ASN A 58 -3.64 -2.02 -15.89
C ASN A 58 -3.79 -0.52 -15.67
N LEU A 59 -2.88 0.10 -14.95
CA LEU A 59 -2.91 1.55 -14.72
C LEU A 59 -2.78 2.32 -16.03
N THR A 60 -1.90 1.85 -16.93
CA THR A 60 -1.71 2.46 -18.26
C THR A 60 -2.97 2.36 -19.11
N GLU A 61 -3.56 1.18 -19.21
CA GLU A 61 -4.75 0.93 -20.00
C GLU A 61 -5.99 1.70 -19.51
N ARG A 62 -6.02 2.05 -18.22
CA ARG A 62 -7.12 2.80 -17.60
C ARG A 62 -6.85 4.29 -17.45
N ASP A 63 -5.74 4.79 -17.99
CA ASP A 63 -5.32 6.20 -17.88
C ASP A 63 -5.21 6.67 -16.42
N LEU A 64 -4.76 5.79 -15.53
CA LEU A 64 -4.67 6.06 -14.09
C LEU A 64 -3.31 6.59 -13.63
N ILE A 65 -2.23 6.43 -14.42
CA ILE A 65 -0.89 6.81 -14.01
C ILE A 65 -0.81 8.32 -13.71
N GLU A 66 -1.18 9.14 -14.67
CA GLU A 66 -1.13 10.60 -14.49
C GLU A 66 -2.15 11.08 -13.47
N LEU A 67 -3.31 10.41 -13.37
CA LEU A 67 -4.33 10.73 -12.39
C LEU A 67 -3.81 10.52 -10.95
N VAL A 68 -3.17 9.39 -10.67
CA VAL A 68 -2.60 9.10 -9.34
C VAL A 68 -1.52 10.13 -8.99
N LYS A 69 -0.69 10.51 -9.96
CA LYS A 69 0.37 11.52 -9.75
C LYS A 69 -0.18 12.91 -9.45
N ARG A 70 -1.41 13.21 -9.86
CA ARG A 70 -2.07 14.50 -9.61
C ARG A 70 -2.79 14.59 -8.27
N VAL A 71 -2.93 13.48 -7.56
CA VAL A 71 -3.61 13.44 -6.25
C VAL A 71 -2.83 14.28 -5.25
N GLU A 72 -3.52 15.18 -4.54
CA GLU A 72 -2.95 16.03 -3.50
C GLU A 72 -3.40 15.63 -2.09
N LYS A 73 -4.53 14.93 -1.99
CA LYS A 73 -5.07 14.44 -0.73
C LYS A 73 -4.39 13.14 -0.31
N PRO A 74 -4.47 12.76 0.98
CA PRO A 74 -3.82 11.53 1.43
C PRO A 74 -4.29 10.30 0.65
N LEU A 75 -3.32 9.54 0.16
CA LEU A 75 -3.53 8.30 -0.57
C LEU A 75 -2.76 7.19 0.12
N LEU A 76 -3.43 6.07 0.39
CA LEU A 76 -2.82 4.87 0.99
C LEU A 76 -2.74 3.74 -0.04
N GLY A 77 -1.52 3.39 -0.44
CA GLY A 77 -1.24 2.19 -1.22
C GLY A 77 -1.16 0.96 -0.31
N ILE A 78 -1.82 -0.12 -0.69
CA ILE A 78 -1.87 -1.35 0.10
C ILE A 78 -1.18 -2.48 -0.67
N CYS A 79 -0.21 -3.14 -0.04
CA CYS A 79 0.56 -4.25 -0.57
C CYS A 79 1.24 -3.89 -1.90
N LEU A 80 0.82 -4.49 -3.00
CA LEU A 80 1.31 -4.10 -4.33
C LEU A 80 1.06 -2.62 -4.62
N GLY A 81 -0.08 -2.08 -4.17
CA GLY A 81 -0.38 -0.65 -4.33
C GLY A 81 0.67 0.25 -3.70
N MET A 82 1.21 -0.11 -2.54
CA MET A 82 2.37 0.57 -1.96
C MET A 82 3.60 0.48 -2.88
N GLN A 83 3.89 -0.72 -3.37
CA GLN A 83 5.06 -0.98 -4.21
C GLN A 83 5.03 -0.16 -5.50
N LEU A 84 3.85 0.02 -6.08
CA LEU A 84 3.67 0.83 -7.31
C LEU A 84 4.00 2.30 -7.12
N LEU A 85 3.98 2.81 -5.89
CA LEU A 85 4.39 4.20 -5.59
C LEU A 85 5.89 4.40 -5.76
N GLY A 86 6.68 3.34 -5.68
CA GLY A 86 8.13 3.39 -5.83
C GLY A 86 8.61 3.69 -7.24
N LYS A 87 9.91 3.73 -7.43
CA LYS A 87 10.54 4.00 -8.72
C LYS A 87 10.41 2.83 -9.68
N LEU A 88 10.73 1.63 -9.20
CA LEU A 88 10.80 0.43 -10.01
C LEU A 88 10.55 -0.81 -9.15
N SER A 89 10.28 -1.93 -9.83
CA SER A 89 10.16 -3.23 -9.19
C SER A 89 10.92 -4.28 -9.99
N GLU A 90 11.62 -5.17 -9.28
CA GLU A 90 12.22 -6.38 -9.84
C GLU A 90 11.20 -7.47 -10.10
N GLU A 91 9.96 -7.30 -9.68
CA GLU A 91 8.92 -8.31 -9.86
C GLU A 91 8.55 -8.42 -11.32
N LYS A 92 9.18 -9.39 -11.96
CA LYS A 92 9.18 -9.59 -13.40
C LYS A 92 7.81 -10.05 -13.92
N GLY A 93 7.46 -9.49 -15.07
CA GLY A 93 6.37 -10.00 -15.87
C GLY A 93 6.81 -11.24 -16.68
N GLN A 94 6.23 -11.43 -17.85
CA GLN A 94 6.51 -12.59 -18.72
C GLN A 94 7.92 -12.61 -19.31
N LYS A 95 8.64 -11.48 -19.25
CA LYS A 95 10.02 -11.38 -19.76
C LYS A 95 11.01 -11.38 -18.60
N ALA A 96 11.92 -12.31 -18.59
CA ALA A 96 12.78 -12.66 -17.46
C ALA A 96 13.78 -11.56 -16.99
N ASP A 97 14.04 -10.54 -17.78
CA ASP A 97 15.09 -9.56 -17.50
C ASP A 97 14.60 -8.10 -17.40
N GLU A 98 13.29 -7.89 -17.34
CA GLU A 98 12.72 -6.55 -17.41
C GLU A 98 12.39 -6.00 -16.02
N ILE A 99 13.07 -4.91 -15.64
CA ILE A 99 12.71 -4.09 -14.47
C ILE A 99 11.45 -3.31 -14.85
N VAL A 100 10.44 -3.36 -13.97
CA VAL A 100 9.18 -2.65 -14.16
C VAL A 100 9.33 -1.23 -13.62
N GLN A 101 9.18 -0.23 -14.48
CA GLN A 101 9.10 1.18 -14.04
C GLN A 101 7.73 1.41 -13.39
N CYS A 102 7.74 1.95 -12.17
CA CYS A 102 6.54 2.24 -11.40
C CYS A 102 6.24 3.74 -11.41
N LEU A 103 5.42 4.22 -10.47
CA LEU A 103 4.93 5.61 -10.48
C LEU A 103 5.99 6.66 -10.15
N GLY A 104 7.05 6.28 -9.44
CA GLY A 104 8.13 7.21 -9.12
C GLY A 104 7.76 8.30 -8.12
N LEU A 105 6.76 8.06 -7.28
CA LEU A 105 6.29 9.01 -6.27
C LEU A 105 7.04 8.89 -4.95
N VAL A 106 7.65 7.75 -4.71
CA VAL A 106 8.49 7.45 -3.54
C VAL A 106 9.85 7.00 -4.05
N ASP A 107 10.92 7.50 -3.44
CA ASP A 107 12.30 7.23 -3.84
C ASP A 107 12.78 5.86 -3.33
N GLY A 108 12.06 4.81 -3.65
CA GLY A 108 12.35 3.45 -3.24
C GLY A 108 12.25 2.46 -4.40
N GLU A 109 13.11 1.46 -4.37
CA GLU A 109 13.17 0.41 -5.39
C GLU A 109 12.72 -0.91 -4.79
N VAL A 110 11.70 -1.52 -5.37
CA VAL A 110 11.17 -2.81 -4.89
C VAL A 110 12.05 -3.94 -5.39
N ARG A 111 12.57 -4.74 -4.45
CA ARG A 111 13.49 -5.84 -4.71
C ARG A 111 13.00 -7.13 -4.07
N LEU A 112 13.47 -8.26 -4.61
CA LEU A 112 13.20 -9.57 -4.00
C LEU A 112 13.85 -9.62 -2.60
N LEU A 113 13.07 -10.09 -1.60
CA LEU A 113 13.58 -10.26 -0.25
C LEU A 113 14.72 -11.28 -0.22
N GLN A 114 15.79 -10.92 0.48
CA GLN A 114 16.93 -11.79 0.75
C GLN A 114 16.72 -12.45 2.11
N THR A 115 16.05 -13.58 2.13
CA THR A 115 15.54 -14.21 3.36
C THR A 115 16.45 -15.28 3.96
N GLY A 116 17.59 -15.57 3.30
CA GLY A 116 18.43 -16.69 3.69
C GLY A 116 17.68 -18.01 3.57
N ASP A 117 17.56 -18.73 4.69
CA ASP A 117 16.87 -20.03 4.73
C ASP A 117 15.35 -19.92 4.94
N LEU A 118 14.83 -18.71 5.15
CA LEU A 118 13.39 -18.53 5.34
C LEU A 118 12.64 -18.66 4.03
N PRO A 119 11.43 -19.25 4.03
CA PRO A 119 10.67 -19.45 2.80
C PRO A 119 10.10 -18.15 2.23
N LEU A 120 9.93 -18.10 0.91
CA LEU A 120 9.18 -17.07 0.20
C LEU A 120 7.89 -17.70 -0.34
N PRO A 121 6.77 -16.92 -0.31
CA PRO A 121 6.66 -15.55 0.20
C PRO A 121 6.77 -15.46 1.73
N HIS A 122 7.07 -14.28 2.23
CA HIS A 122 6.81 -13.90 3.62
C HIS A 122 5.29 -13.91 3.78
N MET A 123 4.76 -14.93 4.40
CA MET A 123 3.32 -15.14 4.52
C MET A 123 2.97 -15.43 5.98
N GLY A 124 2.10 -14.61 6.55
CA GLY A 124 1.64 -14.77 7.91
C GLY A 124 1.71 -13.46 8.71
N TRP A 125 1.63 -13.61 10.02
CA TRP A 125 1.58 -12.49 10.96
C TRP A 125 2.98 -12.12 11.43
N ASN A 126 3.26 -10.82 11.46
CA ASN A 126 4.54 -10.30 11.96
C ASN A 126 4.34 -8.94 12.62
N THR A 127 5.28 -8.56 13.46
CA THR A 127 5.29 -7.26 14.13
C THR A 127 6.10 -6.25 13.33
N VAL A 128 5.88 -4.96 13.62
CA VAL A 128 6.60 -3.87 12.95
C VAL A 128 7.23 -2.93 13.99
N GLN A 129 8.35 -2.32 13.63
CA GLN A 129 8.99 -1.28 14.41
C GLN A 129 8.63 0.07 13.81
N VAL A 130 7.83 0.84 14.53
CA VAL A 130 7.23 2.09 14.06
C VAL A 130 8.12 3.27 14.43
N LYS A 131 8.26 4.23 13.52
CA LYS A 131 8.86 5.54 13.81
C LYS A 131 8.02 6.24 14.86
N GLU A 132 8.65 6.63 15.95
CA GLU A 132 7.99 7.21 17.12
C GLU A 132 7.10 8.40 16.75
N GLY A 133 5.86 8.39 17.26
CA GLY A 133 4.93 9.50 17.13
C GLY A 133 4.24 9.62 15.76
N HIS A 134 4.43 8.68 14.84
CA HIS A 134 3.77 8.78 13.54
C HIS A 134 2.26 8.55 13.66
N PRO A 135 1.41 9.47 13.15
CA PRO A 135 -0.05 9.43 13.36
C PRO A 135 -0.72 8.19 12.74
N LEU A 136 -0.15 7.59 11.70
CA LEU A 136 -0.72 6.39 11.08
C LEU A 136 -0.80 5.21 12.07
N PHE A 137 0.10 5.15 13.05
CA PHE A 137 0.16 4.08 14.05
C PHE A 137 -0.36 4.49 15.42
N ASN A 138 -1.04 5.63 15.50
CA ASN A 138 -1.57 6.16 16.75
C ASN A 138 -2.55 5.18 17.42
N GLY A 139 -2.30 4.84 18.69
CA GLY A 139 -3.15 3.92 19.45
C GLY A 139 -2.99 2.44 19.08
N ILE A 140 -1.98 2.09 18.28
CA ILE A 140 -1.64 0.70 17.96
C ILE A 140 -0.51 0.26 18.89
N GLU A 141 -0.70 -0.90 19.55
CA GLU A 141 0.29 -1.45 20.47
C GLU A 141 1.59 -1.83 19.77
N PRO A 142 2.77 -1.65 20.41
CA PRO A 142 4.05 -1.95 19.77
C PRO A 142 4.25 -3.41 19.37
N ASP A 143 3.54 -4.33 20.02
CA ASP A 143 3.59 -5.76 19.75
C ASP A 143 2.44 -6.26 18.87
N ALA A 144 1.68 -5.34 18.26
CA ALA A 144 0.59 -5.70 17.38
C ALA A 144 1.08 -6.44 16.14
N TYR A 145 0.30 -7.42 15.70
CA TYR A 145 0.60 -8.22 14.52
C TYR A 145 -0.19 -7.72 13.31
N PHE A 146 0.49 -7.75 12.17
CA PHE A 146 -0.09 -7.43 10.86
C PHE A 146 0.11 -8.61 9.93
N TYR A 147 -0.82 -8.81 9.00
CA TYR A 147 -0.76 -9.90 8.04
C TYR A 147 -0.01 -9.50 6.78
N PHE A 148 1.03 -10.27 6.46
CA PHE A 148 1.88 -10.10 5.28
C PHE A 148 1.73 -11.26 4.32
N VAL A 149 1.76 -10.98 3.02
CA VAL A 149 1.92 -11.97 1.97
C VAL A 149 2.59 -11.31 0.77
N HIS A 150 3.92 -11.42 0.70
CA HIS A 150 4.72 -10.81 -0.36
C HIS A 150 6.09 -11.47 -0.48
N SER A 151 6.71 -11.38 -1.65
CA SER A 151 8.09 -11.84 -1.88
C SER A 151 9.02 -10.67 -2.19
N PHE A 152 8.45 -9.55 -2.63
CA PHE A 152 9.18 -8.33 -2.95
C PHE A 152 8.89 -7.26 -1.92
N ALA A 153 9.84 -6.39 -1.67
CA ALA A 153 9.71 -5.33 -0.68
C ALA A 153 10.54 -4.11 -1.05
N MET A 154 10.15 -2.98 -0.49
CA MET A 154 10.92 -1.74 -0.56
C MET A 154 11.91 -1.72 0.60
N PRO A 155 13.19 -1.41 0.37
CA PRO A 155 14.17 -1.37 1.46
C PRO A 155 13.86 -0.23 2.44
N VAL A 156 14.52 -0.27 3.60
CA VAL A 156 14.45 0.82 4.57
C VAL A 156 15.18 2.05 4.02
N GLY A 157 14.53 3.21 4.10
CA GLY A 157 15.07 4.48 3.62
C GLY A 157 14.40 5.65 4.33
N ASP A 158 14.63 6.87 3.84
CA ASP A 158 14.09 8.11 4.45
C ASP A 158 12.56 8.15 4.44
N TYR A 159 11.94 7.48 3.52
CA TYR A 159 10.47 7.36 3.38
C TYR A 159 9.84 6.37 4.38
N THR A 160 10.65 5.57 5.10
CA THR A 160 10.14 4.49 5.97
C THR A 160 9.56 5.04 7.25
N ILE A 161 8.31 4.68 7.54
CA ILE A 161 7.63 5.03 8.81
C ILE A 161 7.46 3.82 9.73
N ALA A 162 7.55 2.60 9.19
CA ALA A 162 7.61 1.37 9.97
C ALA A 162 8.42 0.34 9.20
N GLN A 163 9.22 -0.44 9.93
CA GLN A 163 9.99 -1.51 9.33
C GLN A 163 9.63 -2.86 9.93
N CYS A 164 9.81 -3.90 9.15
CA CYS A 164 9.62 -5.29 9.54
C CYS A 164 10.89 -6.07 9.20
N GLU A 165 11.13 -7.17 9.90
CA GLU A 165 12.26 -8.03 9.62
C GLU A 165 11.79 -9.43 9.23
N TYR A 166 12.28 -9.89 8.08
CA TYR A 166 12.08 -11.25 7.61
C TYR A 166 13.31 -11.69 6.80
N GLY A 167 14.35 -12.16 7.52
CA GLY A 167 15.65 -12.42 6.92
C GLY A 167 16.47 -11.17 6.65
N GLN A 168 15.79 -10.07 6.36
CA GLN A 168 16.36 -8.73 6.23
C GLN A 168 15.31 -7.71 6.66
N PRO A 169 15.71 -6.50 7.09
CA PRO A 169 14.76 -5.42 7.33
C PRO A 169 14.20 -4.89 6.00
N PHE A 170 12.92 -4.52 6.02
CA PHE A 170 12.26 -3.90 4.88
C PHE A 170 11.22 -2.88 5.36
N SER A 171 10.75 -2.02 4.46
CA SER A 171 9.70 -1.06 4.78
C SER A 171 8.34 -1.76 4.89
N ALA A 172 7.78 -1.78 6.10
CA ALA A 172 6.41 -2.24 6.33
C ALA A 172 5.40 -1.13 6.04
N ALA A 173 5.80 0.13 6.23
CA ALA A 173 5.00 1.30 5.89
C ALA A 173 5.89 2.45 5.47
N ILE A 174 5.38 3.28 4.55
CA ILE A 174 6.11 4.40 3.95
C ILE A 174 5.24 5.66 3.89
N GLN A 175 5.90 6.81 3.77
CA GLN A 175 5.27 8.07 3.47
C GLN A 175 6.22 8.96 2.64
N ALA A 176 5.68 9.58 1.60
CA ALA A 176 6.33 10.64 0.86
C ALA A 176 5.25 11.68 0.52
N GLY A 177 5.30 12.84 1.21
CA GLY A 177 4.24 13.85 1.07
C GLY A 177 2.87 13.31 1.45
N ASN A 178 1.93 13.39 0.52
CA ASN A 178 0.56 12.89 0.71
C ASN A 178 0.40 11.40 0.35
N TYR A 179 1.46 10.75 -0.11
CA TYR A 179 1.43 9.33 -0.45
C TYR A 179 1.92 8.49 0.71
N TYR A 180 1.04 7.58 1.16
CA TYR A 180 1.29 6.61 2.22
C TYR A 180 1.22 5.21 1.63
N GLY A 181 1.92 4.27 2.24
CA GLY A 181 1.82 2.87 1.83
C GLY A 181 2.05 1.93 2.98
N VAL A 182 1.42 0.75 2.92
CA VAL A 182 1.65 -0.35 3.84
C VAL A 182 1.87 -1.63 3.03
N GLN A 183 2.89 -2.41 3.42
CA GLN A 183 3.19 -3.68 2.76
C GLN A 183 2.23 -4.78 3.19
N PHE A 184 1.78 -4.73 4.43
CA PHE A 184 0.80 -5.67 4.95
C PHE A 184 -0.61 -5.32 4.45
N HIS A 185 -1.54 -6.23 4.71
CA HIS A 185 -2.96 -6.05 4.40
C HIS A 185 -3.72 -5.62 5.66
N PRO A 186 -3.97 -4.30 5.85
CA PRO A 186 -4.68 -3.86 7.05
C PRO A 186 -6.11 -4.40 7.09
N GLU A 187 -6.75 -4.61 5.95
CA GLU A 187 -8.09 -5.21 5.84
C GLU A 187 -8.13 -6.66 6.32
N ARG A 188 -6.96 -7.30 6.48
CA ARG A 188 -6.79 -8.66 7.00
C ARG A 188 -6.02 -8.73 8.31
N SER A 189 -5.77 -7.59 8.93
CA SER A 189 -4.92 -7.50 10.12
C SER A 189 -5.71 -7.27 11.40
N SER A 190 -6.96 -7.71 11.47
CA SER A 190 -7.81 -7.69 12.64
C SER A 190 -7.92 -6.27 13.24
N LYS A 191 -7.86 -6.13 14.56
CA LYS A 191 -8.03 -4.84 15.26
C LYS A 191 -6.92 -3.85 14.93
N ALA A 192 -5.68 -4.29 14.85
CA ALA A 192 -4.55 -3.42 14.51
C ALA A 192 -4.70 -2.84 13.11
N GLY A 193 -5.10 -3.68 12.15
CA GLY A 193 -5.36 -3.24 10.77
C GLY A 193 -6.53 -2.28 10.67
N ALA A 194 -7.63 -2.57 11.37
CA ALA A 194 -8.80 -1.66 11.44
C ALA A 194 -8.40 -0.31 12.03
N ARG A 195 -7.60 -0.30 13.10
CA ARG A 195 -7.11 0.94 13.72
C ARG A 195 -6.23 1.74 12.77
N LEU A 196 -5.37 1.06 11.99
CA LEU A 196 -4.53 1.74 11.00
C LEU A 196 -5.39 2.42 9.92
N ILE A 197 -6.40 1.74 9.40
CA ILE A 197 -7.33 2.33 8.43
C ILE A 197 -8.05 3.53 9.05
N GLN A 198 -8.54 3.40 10.29
CA GLN A 198 -9.18 4.48 11.03
C GLN A 198 -8.25 5.69 11.15
N ASN A 199 -6.99 5.46 11.54
CA ASN A 199 -5.99 6.52 11.67
C ASN A 199 -5.75 7.24 10.33
N PHE A 200 -5.66 6.48 9.24
CA PHE A 200 -5.51 7.05 7.91
C PHE A 200 -6.71 7.93 7.53
N LEU A 201 -7.91 7.46 7.81
CA LEU A 201 -9.14 8.22 7.52
C LEU A 201 -9.25 9.50 8.36
N GLU A 202 -8.60 9.54 9.52
CA GLU A 202 -8.60 10.69 10.43
C GLU A 202 -7.44 11.67 10.20
N LEU A 203 -6.58 11.44 9.23
CA LEU A 203 -5.46 12.35 8.91
C LEU A 203 -5.93 13.73 8.44
#